data_4ccf1bf90f9ce1026033a1cd4660c034
#
_entry.id   4ccf1bf90f9ce1026033a1cd4660c034
#
_cell.length_a   1.000
_cell.length_b   1.000
_cell.length_c   1.000
_cell.angle_alpha   90.00
_cell.angle_beta   90.00
_cell.angle_gamma   90.00
#
_symmetry.space_group_name_H-M   'P 1'
#
loop_
_entity.id
_entity.type
_entity.pdbx_description
1 polymer ?
#
loop_
_entity_poly.entity_id
_entity_poly.type
_entity_poly.pdbx_seq_one_letter_code
_entity_poly.pdbx_strand_id
1 'polypeptide(L)'
;MTYFVSFYRTATLGSGAGVSALVYLNEYGVKTSEAFGMYMIEYAVHKLSIGIMAVILYLLHFHYMNETFAEYEAYIGIGFVATVIITICLLLFVCAGWFHQILKKLMDLVNYKGRFTEKFDKIKEQCDIMETESKKLLRHWKLLLGVLLINICKFSCWFMIPYIVLYKSGAFSPDVALAITTVSVMLAAVIPTPAGIGSSEFVMIAMFGAIVGSAKAGAMALLYRFATFVFPCALGAAYAAKFAVIKQRKNKKKKSDPYEMWDGWKNIRQLYARYDI
;
A
#
# COMPACT_ATOMS: atom_id res chain seq x y z
N MET A 1 -7.91 7.33 8.13
CA MET A 1 -7.28 6.09 7.63
C MET A 1 -5.78 6.25 7.39
N THR A 2 -5.30 7.14 6.52
CA THR A 2 -3.89 7.24 6.10
C THR A 2 -2.88 7.31 7.26
N TYR A 3 -3.08 8.19 8.24
CA TYR A 3 -2.15 8.31 9.38
C TYR A 3 -2.17 7.07 10.28
N PHE A 4 -3.33 6.47 10.51
CA PHE A 4 -3.46 5.24 11.28
C PHE A 4 -2.69 4.09 10.61
N VAL A 5 -2.88 3.90 9.30
CA VAL A 5 -2.16 2.90 8.52
C VAL A 5 -0.65 3.18 8.47
N SER A 6 -0.25 4.46 8.36
CA SER A 6 1.17 4.85 8.37
C SER A 6 1.88 4.48 9.66
N PHE A 7 1.24 4.68 10.81
CA PHE A 7 1.79 4.27 12.10
C PHE A 7 2.03 2.76 12.15
N TYR A 8 1.01 1.95 11.85
CA TYR A 8 1.14 0.50 11.90
C TYR A 8 2.09 -0.04 10.84
N ARG A 9 2.13 0.57 9.64
CA ARG A 9 3.12 0.23 8.61
C ARG A 9 4.55 0.39 9.12
N THR A 10 4.82 1.49 9.81
CA THR A 10 6.16 1.77 10.35
C THR A 10 6.47 0.86 11.54
N ALA A 11 5.55 0.72 12.48
CA ALA A 11 5.72 -0.09 13.69
C ALA A 11 5.93 -1.59 13.39
N THR A 12 5.42 -2.09 12.26
CA THR A 12 5.51 -3.50 11.86
C THR A 12 6.39 -3.73 10.63
N LEU A 13 7.24 -2.78 10.29
CA LEU A 13 8.12 -2.84 9.11
C LEU A 13 7.37 -3.21 7.81
N GLY A 14 6.18 -2.65 7.64
CA GLY A 14 5.37 -2.81 6.43
C GLY A 14 4.25 -3.85 6.50
N SER A 15 4.41 -4.92 7.27
CA SER A 15 3.45 -6.05 7.31
C SER A 15 2.08 -5.67 7.87
N GLY A 16 2.01 -4.73 8.80
CA GLY A 16 0.75 -4.30 9.43
C GLY A 16 -0.08 -3.28 8.66
N ALA A 17 0.40 -2.78 7.52
CA ALA A 17 -0.32 -1.76 6.76
C ALA A 17 -1.70 -2.23 6.29
N GLY A 18 -1.77 -3.39 5.65
CA GLY A 18 -3.02 -3.98 5.18
C GLY A 18 -3.96 -4.32 6.33
N VAL A 19 -3.45 -5.03 7.35
CA VAL A 19 -4.24 -5.42 8.53
C VAL A 19 -4.82 -4.20 9.24
N SER A 20 -4.04 -3.15 9.43
CA SER A 20 -4.52 -1.91 10.07
C SER A 20 -5.58 -1.18 9.24
N ALA A 21 -5.48 -1.21 7.91
CA ALA A 21 -6.50 -0.68 7.02
C ALA A 21 -7.83 -1.44 7.18
N LEU A 22 -7.77 -2.78 7.22
CA LEU A 22 -8.94 -3.63 7.44
C LEU A 22 -9.58 -3.36 8.80
N VAL A 23 -8.78 -3.31 9.87
CA VAL A 23 -9.26 -3.00 11.22
C VAL A 23 -9.94 -1.63 11.26
N TYR A 24 -9.33 -0.63 10.63
CA TYR A 24 -9.90 0.71 10.56
C TYR A 24 -11.26 0.72 9.86
N LEU A 25 -11.36 0.12 8.67
CA LEU A 25 -12.59 0.08 7.88
C LEU A 25 -13.70 -0.72 8.59
N ASN A 26 -13.35 -1.80 9.27
CA ASN A 26 -14.29 -2.61 10.02
C ASN A 26 -14.96 -1.83 11.18
N GLU A 27 -14.22 -0.96 11.86
CA GLU A 27 -14.79 -0.08 12.90
C GLU A 27 -15.82 0.92 12.35
N TYR A 28 -15.80 1.18 11.03
CA TYR A 28 -16.81 1.98 10.32
C TYR A 28 -17.92 1.14 9.68
N GLY A 29 -18.00 -0.15 10.01
CA GLY A 29 -19.09 -1.04 9.58
C GLY A 29 -18.85 -1.71 8.22
N VAL A 30 -17.68 -1.54 7.59
CA VAL A 30 -17.33 -2.25 6.35
C VAL A 30 -16.92 -3.68 6.68
N LYS A 31 -17.51 -4.67 6.01
CA LYS A 31 -17.14 -6.08 6.21
C LYS A 31 -15.68 -6.31 5.86
N THR A 32 -15.00 -7.16 6.61
CA THR A 32 -13.56 -7.42 6.43
C THR A 32 -13.21 -7.85 5.01
N SER A 33 -14.05 -8.65 4.37
CA SER A 33 -13.88 -9.10 2.98
C SER A 33 -13.99 -7.97 1.96
N GLU A 34 -14.97 -7.07 2.13
CA GLU A 34 -15.12 -5.87 1.30
C GLU A 34 -13.96 -4.90 1.50
N ALA A 35 -13.54 -4.69 2.75
CA ALA A 35 -12.40 -3.86 3.10
C ALA A 35 -11.09 -4.37 2.47
N PHE A 36 -10.91 -5.70 2.42
CA PHE A 36 -9.75 -6.33 1.78
C PHE A 36 -9.75 -6.06 0.26
N GLY A 37 -10.87 -6.24 -0.42
CA GLY A 37 -11.00 -5.94 -1.85
C GLY A 37 -10.70 -4.48 -2.15
N MET A 38 -11.29 -3.55 -1.39
CA MET A 38 -11.03 -2.11 -1.53
C MET A 38 -9.54 -1.76 -1.33
N TYR A 39 -8.90 -2.34 -0.32
CA TYR A 39 -7.48 -2.11 -0.04
C TYR A 39 -6.58 -2.63 -1.17
N MET A 40 -6.88 -3.81 -1.71
CA MET A 40 -6.11 -4.40 -2.83
C MET A 40 -6.22 -3.59 -4.11
N ILE A 41 -7.42 -3.07 -4.42
CA ILE A 41 -7.62 -2.20 -5.58
C ILE A 41 -6.87 -0.87 -5.39
N GLU A 42 -6.98 -0.25 -4.23
CA GLU A 42 -6.23 0.97 -3.91
C GLU A 42 -4.73 0.74 -4.07
N TYR A 43 -4.22 -0.40 -3.58
CA TYR A 43 -2.81 -0.76 -3.70
C TYR A 43 -2.38 -0.97 -5.16
N ALA A 44 -3.22 -1.61 -5.99
CA ALA A 44 -2.95 -1.80 -7.41
C ALA A 44 -2.92 -0.46 -8.17
N VAL A 45 -3.91 0.43 -7.93
CA VAL A 45 -3.95 1.77 -8.53
C VAL A 45 -2.75 2.61 -8.07
N HIS A 46 -2.35 2.51 -6.80
CA HIS A 46 -1.17 3.17 -6.25
C HIS A 46 0.12 2.75 -6.99
N LYS A 47 0.32 1.45 -7.21
CA LYS A 47 1.46 0.93 -7.98
C LYS A 47 1.41 1.34 -9.44
N LEU A 48 0.24 1.26 -10.05
CA LEU A 48 0.03 1.70 -11.43
C LEU A 48 0.34 3.19 -11.61
N SER A 49 -0.05 4.04 -10.66
CA SER A 49 0.24 5.48 -10.70
C SER A 49 1.74 5.77 -10.71
N ILE A 50 2.52 5.09 -9.87
CA ILE A 50 3.98 5.23 -9.85
C ILE A 50 4.59 4.74 -11.16
N GLY A 51 4.14 3.59 -11.67
CA GLY A 51 4.60 3.04 -12.93
C GLY A 51 4.34 3.98 -14.14
N ILE A 52 3.14 4.52 -14.22
CA ILE A 52 2.78 5.50 -15.27
C ILE A 52 3.65 6.75 -15.17
N MET A 53 3.80 7.30 -13.97
CA MET A 53 4.68 8.46 -13.75
C MET A 53 6.11 8.17 -14.14
N ALA A 54 6.65 7.00 -13.76
CA ALA A 54 8.02 6.61 -14.10
C ALA A 54 8.23 6.52 -15.61
N VAL A 55 7.30 5.89 -16.33
CA VAL A 55 7.39 5.78 -17.80
C VAL A 55 7.32 7.17 -18.46
N ILE A 56 6.32 7.97 -18.10
CA ILE A 56 6.14 9.30 -18.71
C ILE A 56 7.34 10.18 -18.45
N LEU A 57 7.79 10.29 -17.21
CA LEU A 57 8.89 11.17 -16.83
C LEU A 57 10.24 10.68 -17.37
N TYR A 58 10.46 9.36 -17.43
CA TYR A 58 11.64 8.79 -18.06
C TYR A 58 11.69 9.09 -19.56
N LEU A 59 10.57 8.94 -20.27
CA LEU A 59 10.50 9.25 -21.71
C LEU A 59 10.68 10.74 -22.00
N LEU A 60 10.11 11.62 -21.17
CA LEU A 60 10.28 13.07 -21.32
C LEU A 60 11.72 13.52 -21.11
N HIS A 61 12.46 12.84 -20.24
CA HIS A 61 13.86 13.15 -19.91
C HIS A 61 14.83 12.07 -20.41
N PHE A 62 14.46 11.31 -21.46
CA PHE A 62 15.20 10.14 -21.92
C PHE A 62 16.68 10.42 -22.18
N HIS A 63 16.97 11.50 -22.91
CA HIS A 63 18.36 11.89 -23.25
C HIS A 63 19.16 12.20 -21.98
N TYR A 64 18.62 13.03 -21.10
CA TYR A 64 19.29 13.38 -19.84
C TYR A 64 19.52 12.15 -18.95
N MET A 65 18.52 11.27 -18.86
CA MET A 65 18.62 10.06 -18.04
C MET A 65 19.68 9.09 -18.55
N ASN A 66 19.74 8.87 -19.87
CA ASN A 66 20.73 7.97 -20.46
C ASN A 66 22.15 8.53 -20.42
N GLU A 67 22.33 9.83 -20.57
CA GLU A 67 23.68 10.44 -20.45
C GLU A 67 24.16 10.46 -18.99
N THR A 68 23.30 10.89 -18.06
CA THR A 68 23.69 11.06 -16.65
C THR A 68 23.83 9.71 -15.94
N PHE A 69 23.03 8.72 -16.31
CA PHE A 69 22.96 7.42 -15.65
C PHE A 69 23.36 6.24 -16.55
N ALA A 70 24.24 6.45 -17.50
CA ALA A 70 24.71 5.40 -18.41
C ALA A 70 25.22 4.14 -17.69
N GLU A 71 25.94 4.30 -16.57
CA GLU A 71 26.41 3.19 -15.74
C GLU A 71 25.26 2.38 -15.09
N TYR A 72 24.09 3.00 -14.94
CA TYR A 72 22.91 2.39 -14.30
C TYR A 72 21.84 1.96 -15.30
N GLU A 73 22.03 2.14 -16.61
CA GLU A 73 21.04 1.88 -17.66
C GLU A 73 20.44 0.47 -17.56
N ALA A 74 21.29 -0.55 -17.41
CA ALA A 74 20.85 -1.93 -17.26
C ALA A 74 19.96 -2.14 -16.02
N TYR A 75 20.33 -1.54 -14.90
CA TYR A 75 19.55 -1.63 -13.65
C TYR A 75 18.21 -0.91 -13.77
N ILE A 76 18.18 0.25 -14.43
CA ILE A 76 16.96 1.00 -14.72
C ILE A 76 16.04 0.16 -15.60
N GLY A 77 16.57 -0.45 -16.69
CA GLY A 77 15.84 -1.35 -17.57
C GLY A 77 15.23 -2.55 -16.83
N ILE A 78 16.02 -3.24 -16.00
CA ILE A 78 15.55 -4.35 -15.17
C ILE A 78 14.47 -3.88 -14.22
N GLY A 79 14.62 -2.70 -13.60
CA GLY A 79 13.63 -2.10 -12.71
C GLY A 79 12.31 -1.82 -13.39
N PHE A 80 12.32 -1.29 -14.63
CA PHE A 80 11.10 -1.09 -15.43
C PHE A 80 10.41 -2.42 -15.73
N VAL A 81 11.14 -3.42 -16.23
CA VAL A 81 10.60 -4.74 -16.54
C VAL A 81 10.00 -5.38 -15.30
N ALA A 82 10.71 -5.38 -14.18
CA ALA A 82 10.23 -5.92 -12.91
C ALA A 82 8.97 -5.19 -12.41
N THR A 83 8.95 -3.85 -12.50
CA THR A 83 7.77 -3.04 -12.11
C THR A 83 6.56 -3.34 -12.97
N VAL A 84 6.75 -3.50 -14.28
CA VAL A 84 5.68 -3.87 -15.23
C VAL A 84 5.14 -5.26 -14.86
N ILE A 85 6.00 -6.24 -14.65
CA ILE A 85 5.60 -7.61 -14.28
C ILE A 85 4.83 -7.59 -12.96
N ILE A 86 5.35 -6.93 -11.92
CA ILE A 86 4.67 -6.83 -10.61
C ILE A 86 3.31 -6.16 -10.76
N THR A 87 3.23 -5.07 -11.53
CA THR A 87 1.97 -4.33 -11.73
C THR A 87 0.96 -5.18 -12.50
N ILE A 88 1.37 -5.89 -13.56
CA ILE A 88 0.50 -6.81 -14.30
C ILE A 88 0.03 -7.94 -13.38
N CYS A 89 0.92 -8.58 -12.61
CA CYS A 89 0.53 -9.63 -11.66
C CYS A 89 -0.49 -9.12 -10.63
N LEU A 90 -0.32 -7.91 -10.10
CA LEU A 90 -1.28 -7.30 -9.18
C LEU A 90 -2.63 -7.03 -9.84
N LEU A 91 -2.64 -6.48 -11.05
CA LEU A 91 -3.87 -6.23 -11.79
C LEU A 91 -4.59 -7.54 -12.14
N LEU A 92 -3.87 -8.57 -12.56
CA LEU A 92 -4.43 -9.90 -12.78
C LEU A 92 -4.99 -10.50 -11.49
N PHE A 93 -4.27 -10.39 -10.38
CA PHE A 93 -4.73 -10.84 -9.07
C PHE A 93 -6.02 -10.14 -8.64
N VAL A 94 -6.14 -8.83 -8.87
CA VAL A 94 -7.31 -8.06 -8.44
C VAL A 94 -8.49 -8.21 -9.42
N CYS A 95 -8.23 -8.26 -10.74
CA CYS A 95 -9.27 -8.10 -11.77
C CYS A 95 -9.63 -9.39 -12.51
N ALA A 96 -8.72 -10.37 -12.57
CA ALA A 96 -8.90 -11.52 -13.43
C ALA A 96 -9.54 -12.71 -12.69
N GLY A 97 -10.82 -12.99 -12.97
CA GLY A 97 -11.53 -14.15 -12.39
C GLY A 97 -10.89 -15.49 -12.71
N TRP A 98 -10.27 -15.64 -13.90
CA TRP A 98 -9.53 -16.86 -14.25
C TRP A 98 -8.31 -17.08 -13.34
N PHE A 99 -7.65 -15.99 -12.90
CA PHE A 99 -6.53 -16.08 -11.97
C PHE A 99 -6.98 -16.59 -10.59
N HIS A 100 -8.14 -16.14 -10.09
CA HIS A 100 -8.74 -16.66 -8.87
C HIS A 100 -9.10 -18.16 -8.99
N GLN A 101 -9.58 -18.60 -10.18
CA GLN A 101 -9.85 -20.02 -10.42
C GLN A 101 -8.58 -20.86 -10.39
N ILE A 102 -7.46 -20.38 -10.98
CA ILE A 102 -6.16 -21.05 -10.90
C ILE A 102 -5.69 -21.11 -9.44
N LEU A 103 -5.80 -20.01 -8.69
CA LEU A 103 -5.42 -19.95 -7.28
C LEU A 103 -6.23 -20.95 -6.45
N LYS A 104 -7.54 -21.06 -6.69
CA LYS A 104 -8.41 -22.04 -6.02
C LYS A 104 -7.99 -23.49 -6.34
N LYS A 105 -7.72 -23.78 -7.62
CA LYS A 105 -7.22 -25.11 -8.02
C LYS A 105 -5.87 -25.46 -7.39
N LEU A 106 -4.97 -24.48 -7.31
CA LEU A 106 -3.67 -24.64 -6.66
C LEU A 106 -3.84 -24.92 -5.16
N MET A 107 -4.75 -24.21 -4.49
CA MET A 107 -5.07 -24.43 -3.10
C MET A 107 -5.66 -25.82 -2.84
N ASP A 108 -6.53 -26.31 -3.76
CA ASP A 108 -7.07 -27.67 -3.69
C ASP A 108 -5.96 -28.73 -3.87
N LEU A 109 -5.02 -28.47 -4.77
CA LEU A 109 -3.88 -29.36 -5.00
C LEU A 109 -2.96 -29.43 -3.77
N VAL A 110 -2.68 -28.27 -3.14
CA VAL A 110 -1.83 -28.20 -1.92
C VAL A 110 -2.56 -28.84 -0.72
N ASN A 111 -3.89 -28.75 -0.68
CA ASN A 111 -4.70 -29.32 0.41
C ASN A 111 -5.12 -30.77 0.17
N TYR A 112 -4.40 -31.51 -0.65
CA TYR A 112 -4.70 -32.92 -0.98
C TYR A 112 -4.97 -33.81 0.27
N LYS A 113 -4.36 -33.48 1.42
CA LYS A 113 -4.57 -34.19 2.68
C LYS A 113 -5.67 -33.59 3.57
N GLY A 114 -6.44 -32.59 3.12
CA GLY A 114 -7.54 -31.98 3.86
C GLY A 114 -7.17 -31.27 5.17
N ARG A 115 -5.86 -31.05 5.43
CA ARG A 115 -5.37 -30.53 6.72
C ARG A 115 -5.70 -29.07 6.99
N PHE A 116 -5.99 -28.28 5.94
CA PHE A 116 -6.21 -26.84 6.00
C PHE A 116 -7.52 -26.39 5.36
N THR A 117 -8.49 -27.29 5.21
CA THR A 117 -9.76 -27.05 4.47
C THR A 117 -10.48 -25.80 4.95
N GLU A 118 -10.69 -25.65 6.26
CA GLU A 118 -11.39 -24.49 6.81
C GLU A 118 -10.69 -23.15 6.53
N LYS A 119 -9.33 -23.14 6.54
CA LYS A 119 -8.56 -21.92 6.22
C LYS A 119 -8.62 -21.59 4.74
N PHE A 120 -8.55 -22.60 3.88
CA PHE A 120 -8.60 -22.42 2.43
C PHE A 120 -10.00 -22.04 1.95
N ASP A 121 -11.05 -22.57 2.57
CA ASP A 121 -12.43 -22.19 2.24
C ASP A 121 -12.70 -20.71 2.58
N LYS A 122 -12.19 -20.21 3.70
CA LYS A 122 -12.22 -18.77 4.03
C LYS A 122 -11.47 -17.90 3.02
N ILE A 123 -10.31 -18.37 2.53
CA ILE A 123 -9.54 -17.65 1.52
C ILE A 123 -10.26 -17.67 0.16
N LYS A 124 -10.87 -18.80 -0.21
CA LYS A 124 -11.68 -18.92 -1.43
C LYS A 124 -12.87 -17.95 -1.40
N GLU A 125 -13.59 -17.90 -0.29
CA GLU A 125 -14.69 -16.94 -0.09
C GLU A 125 -14.19 -15.49 -0.23
N GLN A 126 -13.04 -15.17 0.35
CA GLN A 126 -12.44 -13.83 0.20
C GLN A 126 -12.07 -13.52 -1.24
N CYS A 127 -11.55 -14.49 -2.01
CA CYS A 127 -11.27 -14.33 -3.43
C CYS A 127 -12.55 -14.05 -4.24
N ASP A 128 -13.66 -14.73 -3.95
CA ASP A 128 -14.94 -14.52 -4.63
C ASP A 128 -15.52 -13.14 -4.38
N ILE A 129 -15.44 -12.68 -3.13
CA ILE A 129 -15.88 -11.34 -2.74
C ILE A 129 -14.99 -10.29 -3.40
N MET A 130 -13.66 -10.49 -3.40
CA MET A 130 -12.71 -9.60 -4.04
C MET A 130 -12.97 -9.48 -5.55
N GLU A 131 -13.22 -10.61 -6.24
CA GLU A 131 -13.57 -10.61 -7.67
C GLU A 131 -14.85 -9.80 -7.93
N THR A 132 -15.86 -10.00 -7.11
CA THR A 132 -17.15 -9.31 -7.23
C THR A 132 -17.01 -7.81 -7.02
N GLU A 133 -16.31 -7.39 -5.97
CA GLU A 133 -16.09 -5.98 -5.67
C GLU A 133 -15.17 -5.30 -6.69
N SER A 134 -14.16 -6.02 -7.20
CA SER A 134 -13.29 -5.53 -8.26
C SER A 134 -14.05 -5.28 -9.55
N LYS A 135 -14.93 -6.20 -9.96
CA LYS A 135 -15.79 -6.02 -11.14
C LYS A 135 -16.72 -4.82 -11.00
N LYS A 136 -17.30 -4.59 -9.81
CA LYS A 136 -18.13 -3.43 -9.54
C LYS A 136 -17.33 -2.13 -9.67
N LEU A 137 -16.13 -2.07 -9.09
CA LEU A 137 -15.27 -0.88 -9.15
C LEU A 137 -14.75 -0.60 -10.55
N LEU A 138 -14.37 -1.63 -11.32
CA LEU A 138 -13.96 -1.48 -12.72
C LEU A 138 -15.07 -0.90 -13.60
N ARG A 139 -16.33 -1.18 -13.28
CA ARG A 139 -17.50 -0.56 -13.96
C ARG A 139 -17.58 0.96 -13.72
N HIS A 140 -17.03 1.45 -12.61
CA HIS A 140 -16.96 2.87 -12.26
C HIS A 140 -15.60 3.49 -12.66
N TRP A 141 -15.21 3.32 -13.93
CA TRP A 141 -13.93 3.78 -14.46
C TRP A 141 -13.61 5.28 -14.19
N LYS A 142 -14.64 6.15 -14.13
CA LYS A 142 -14.48 7.57 -13.77
C LYS A 142 -13.96 7.75 -12.35
N LEU A 143 -14.41 6.90 -11.42
CA LEU A 143 -13.93 6.91 -10.04
C LEU A 143 -12.48 6.44 -9.99
N LEU A 144 -12.14 5.37 -10.70
CA LEU A 144 -10.76 4.86 -10.77
C LEU A 144 -9.80 5.89 -11.39
N LEU A 145 -10.23 6.57 -12.45
CA LEU A 145 -9.46 7.65 -13.04
C LEU A 145 -9.26 8.81 -12.05
N GLY A 146 -10.28 9.17 -11.28
CA GLY A 146 -10.18 10.16 -10.22
C GLY A 146 -9.16 9.77 -9.14
N VAL A 147 -9.20 8.52 -8.68
CA VAL A 147 -8.23 7.98 -7.70
C VAL A 147 -6.82 7.97 -8.29
N LEU A 148 -6.64 7.59 -9.56
CA LEU A 148 -5.36 7.62 -10.25
C LEU A 148 -4.79 9.04 -10.28
N LEU A 149 -5.58 10.03 -10.70
CA LEU A 149 -5.16 11.42 -10.77
C LEU A 149 -4.78 11.99 -9.39
N ILE A 150 -5.58 11.69 -8.37
CA ILE A 150 -5.26 12.07 -6.98
C ILE A 150 -3.94 11.43 -6.52
N ASN A 151 -3.69 10.16 -6.85
CA ASN A 151 -2.43 9.50 -6.55
C ASN A 151 -1.25 10.16 -7.26
N ILE A 152 -1.40 10.48 -8.55
CA ILE A 152 -0.35 11.19 -9.32
C ILE A 152 -0.05 12.54 -8.67
N CYS A 153 -1.06 13.32 -8.33
CA CYS A 153 -0.89 14.62 -7.65
C CYS A 153 -0.19 14.46 -6.29
N LYS A 154 -0.62 13.49 -5.50
CA LYS A 154 0.03 13.14 -4.21
C LYS A 154 1.50 12.79 -4.38
N PHE A 155 1.84 11.94 -5.36
CA PHE A 155 3.22 11.55 -5.63
C PHE A 155 4.05 12.71 -6.15
N SER A 156 3.49 13.55 -7.02
CA SER A 156 4.20 14.75 -7.48
C SER A 156 4.62 15.64 -6.31
N CYS A 157 3.75 15.84 -5.33
CA CYS A 157 4.09 16.59 -4.11
C CYS A 157 5.21 15.89 -3.30
N TRP A 158 5.15 14.57 -3.14
CA TRP A 158 6.16 13.84 -2.37
C TRP A 158 7.51 13.75 -3.08
N PHE A 159 7.50 13.53 -4.39
CA PHE A 159 8.72 13.38 -5.20
C PHE A 159 9.40 14.70 -5.49
N MET A 160 8.76 15.84 -5.19
CA MET A 160 9.39 17.15 -5.21
C MET A 160 10.24 17.46 -3.96
N ILE A 161 10.17 16.65 -2.91
CA ILE A 161 10.96 16.86 -1.67
C ILE A 161 12.46 16.91 -1.96
N PRO A 162 13.07 16.00 -2.75
CA PRO A 162 14.49 16.06 -3.11
C PRO A 162 14.89 17.37 -3.79
N TYR A 163 14.03 17.89 -4.67
CA TYR A 163 14.27 19.19 -5.30
C TYR A 163 14.32 20.31 -4.26
N ILE A 164 13.34 20.36 -3.35
CA ILE A 164 13.27 21.39 -2.31
C ILE A 164 14.51 21.35 -1.41
N VAL A 165 14.95 20.16 -1.02
CA VAL A 165 16.13 19.97 -0.16
C VAL A 165 17.43 20.39 -0.87
N LEU A 166 17.53 20.06 -2.17
CA LEU A 166 18.73 20.32 -2.97
C LEU A 166 18.63 21.61 -3.81
N TYR A 167 17.58 22.42 -3.62
CA TYR A 167 17.33 23.63 -4.42
C TYR A 167 18.54 24.56 -4.54
N LYS A 168 19.25 24.79 -3.43
CA LYS A 168 20.43 25.65 -3.39
C LYS A 168 21.64 25.11 -4.19
N SER A 169 21.63 23.85 -4.59
CA SER A 169 22.71 23.27 -5.41
C SER A 169 22.66 23.75 -6.86
N GLY A 170 21.49 24.17 -7.35
CA GLY A 170 21.28 24.55 -8.76
C GLY A 170 21.56 23.45 -9.78
N ALA A 171 21.69 22.20 -9.33
CA ALA A 171 22.18 21.08 -10.12
C ALA A 171 21.20 20.55 -11.16
N PHE A 172 19.89 20.73 -10.93
CA PHE A 172 18.83 20.24 -11.81
C PHE A 172 17.53 21.06 -11.68
N SER A 173 16.68 20.98 -12.69
CA SER A 173 15.35 21.58 -12.72
C SER A 173 14.31 20.76 -11.92
N PRO A 174 13.16 21.33 -11.55
CA PRO A 174 12.12 20.61 -10.79
C PRO A 174 11.62 19.33 -11.46
N ASP A 175 11.44 19.37 -12.77
CA ASP A 175 10.95 18.27 -13.58
C ASP A 175 11.96 17.12 -13.68
N VAL A 176 13.24 17.43 -13.81
CA VAL A 176 14.34 16.46 -13.76
C VAL A 176 14.43 15.82 -12.37
N ALA A 177 14.32 16.61 -11.28
CA ALA A 177 14.30 16.08 -9.93
C ALA A 177 13.12 15.12 -9.70
N LEU A 178 11.95 15.48 -10.24
CA LEU A 178 10.74 14.64 -10.19
C LEU A 178 10.98 13.32 -10.93
N ALA A 179 11.60 13.36 -12.12
CA ALA A 179 11.92 12.19 -12.91
C ALA A 179 12.89 11.26 -12.17
N ILE A 180 14.00 11.79 -11.67
CA ILE A 180 15.01 11.01 -10.92
C ILE A 180 14.39 10.39 -9.67
N THR A 181 13.58 11.14 -8.92
CA THR A 181 12.94 10.63 -7.71
C THR A 181 11.95 9.52 -8.02
N THR A 182 11.17 9.67 -9.09
CA THR A 182 10.17 8.67 -9.50
C THR A 182 10.84 7.37 -9.90
N VAL A 183 11.90 7.43 -10.71
CA VAL A 183 12.70 6.28 -11.12
C VAL A 183 13.38 5.65 -9.89
N SER A 184 13.94 6.46 -8.99
CA SER A 184 14.57 5.96 -7.76
C SER A 184 13.57 5.18 -6.87
N VAL A 185 12.37 5.71 -6.68
CA VAL A 185 11.32 5.04 -5.90
C VAL A 185 10.84 3.76 -6.59
N MET A 186 10.72 3.76 -7.91
CA MET A 186 10.39 2.59 -8.70
C MET A 186 11.44 1.49 -8.52
N LEU A 187 12.74 1.82 -8.68
CA LEU A 187 13.83 0.87 -8.51
C LEU A 187 13.90 0.33 -7.08
N ALA A 188 13.78 1.22 -6.09
CA ALA A 188 13.79 0.81 -4.69
C ALA A 188 12.65 -0.18 -4.34
N ALA A 189 11.51 -0.07 -5.03
CA ALA A 189 10.35 -0.95 -4.80
C ALA A 189 10.56 -2.39 -5.32
N VAL A 190 11.53 -2.62 -6.20
CA VAL A 190 11.90 -3.95 -6.71
C VAL A 190 12.80 -4.69 -5.71
N ILE A 191 13.56 -3.96 -4.89
CA ILE A 191 14.44 -4.54 -3.89
C ILE A 191 13.61 -4.97 -2.68
N PRO A 192 13.53 -6.27 -2.34
CA PRO A 192 12.68 -6.76 -1.26
C PRO A 192 13.28 -6.42 0.12
N THR A 193 12.94 -5.25 0.63
CA THR A 193 13.32 -4.80 1.96
C THR A 193 12.10 -4.47 2.81
N PRO A 194 12.12 -4.74 4.13
CA PRO A 194 11.01 -4.41 5.00
C PRO A 194 10.70 -2.90 4.98
N ALA A 195 9.48 -2.54 4.61
CA ALA A 195 9.03 -1.14 4.46
C ALA A 195 9.86 -0.28 3.49
N GLY A 196 10.70 -0.88 2.64
CA GLY A 196 11.63 -0.16 1.77
C GLY A 196 12.79 0.52 2.52
N ILE A 197 13.08 0.09 3.76
CA ILE A 197 14.17 0.65 4.56
C ILE A 197 15.50 0.14 4.00
N GLY A 198 16.44 1.05 3.78
CA GLY A 198 17.73 0.78 3.15
C GLY A 198 17.66 0.83 1.62
N SER A 199 16.69 0.19 0.97
CA SER A 199 16.59 0.17 -0.49
C SER A 199 16.31 1.56 -1.08
N SER A 200 15.39 2.31 -0.51
CA SER A 200 15.05 3.65 -1.00
C SER A 200 16.18 4.64 -0.78
N GLU A 201 16.85 4.58 0.36
CA GLU A 201 18.02 5.40 0.67
C GLU A 201 19.19 5.07 -0.26
N PHE A 202 19.47 3.77 -0.42
CA PHE A 202 20.55 3.31 -1.30
C PHE A 202 20.35 3.80 -2.74
N VAL A 203 19.17 3.56 -3.32
CA VAL A 203 18.90 3.96 -4.71
C VAL A 203 18.91 5.49 -4.86
N MET A 204 18.32 6.23 -3.90
CA MET A 204 18.38 7.69 -3.94
C MET A 204 19.80 8.23 -3.83
N ILE A 205 20.64 7.64 -2.97
CA ILE A 205 22.05 8.04 -2.87
C ILE A 205 22.79 7.73 -4.16
N ALA A 206 22.55 6.58 -4.79
CA ALA A 206 23.17 6.22 -6.06
C ALA A 206 22.77 7.22 -7.18
N MET A 207 21.47 7.47 -7.35
CA MET A 207 20.98 8.33 -8.43
C MET A 207 21.32 9.81 -8.21
N PHE A 208 21.01 10.39 -7.06
CA PHE A 208 21.33 11.80 -6.79
C PHE A 208 22.82 12.02 -6.53
N GLY A 209 23.53 11.01 -6.01
CA GLY A 209 24.95 11.06 -5.74
C GLY A 209 25.81 11.29 -6.99
N ALA A 210 25.38 10.77 -8.13
CA ALA A 210 26.01 11.01 -9.42
C ALA A 210 25.99 12.50 -9.83
N ILE A 211 25.04 13.28 -9.32
CA ILE A 211 24.84 14.68 -9.68
C ILE A 211 25.41 15.64 -8.62
N VAL A 212 25.06 15.41 -7.34
CA VAL A 212 25.37 16.35 -6.25
C VAL A 212 26.43 15.85 -5.27
N GLY A 213 26.96 14.65 -5.50
CA GLY A 213 27.89 13.95 -4.62
C GLY A 213 27.19 13.20 -3.47
N SER A 214 27.81 12.09 -3.04
CA SER A 214 27.21 11.12 -2.10
C SER A 214 26.83 11.74 -0.75
N ALA A 215 27.59 12.70 -0.22
CA ALA A 215 27.29 13.33 1.06
C ALA A 215 25.99 14.14 1.04
N LYS A 216 25.78 14.97 0.00
CA LYS A 216 24.55 15.76 -0.17
C LYS A 216 23.36 14.85 -0.49
N ALA A 217 23.55 13.83 -1.33
CA ALA A 217 22.54 12.84 -1.66
C ALA A 217 22.12 12.03 -0.43
N GLY A 218 23.05 11.66 0.43
CA GLY A 218 22.77 10.96 1.70
C GLY A 218 21.92 11.81 2.67
N ALA A 219 22.31 13.07 2.86
CA ALA A 219 21.52 14.00 3.69
C ALA A 219 20.11 14.20 3.12
N MET A 220 19.98 14.36 1.80
CA MET A 220 18.68 14.47 1.12
C MET A 220 17.83 13.21 1.29
N ALA A 221 18.41 12.02 1.10
CA ALA A 221 17.71 10.75 1.24
C ALA A 221 17.15 10.56 2.67
N LEU A 222 17.92 10.94 3.70
CA LEU A 222 17.47 10.92 5.09
C LEU A 222 16.32 11.91 5.34
N LEU A 223 16.41 13.14 4.83
CA LEU A 223 15.34 14.13 4.95
C LEU A 223 14.07 13.70 4.20
N TYR A 224 14.23 13.13 3.01
CA TYR A 224 13.13 12.55 2.25
C TYR A 224 12.44 11.45 3.08
N ARG A 225 13.22 10.56 3.68
CA ARG A 225 12.70 9.48 4.52
C ARG A 225 12.02 10.01 5.78
N PHE A 226 12.61 11.02 6.40
CA PHE A 226 11.97 11.69 7.53
C PHE A 226 10.59 12.22 7.15
N ALA A 227 10.49 12.97 6.04
CA ALA A 227 9.24 13.59 5.61
C ALA A 227 8.18 12.56 5.16
N THR A 228 8.59 11.46 4.48
CA THR A 228 7.64 10.50 3.89
C THR A 228 7.33 9.30 4.77
N PHE A 229 8.16 9.01 5.77
CA PHE A 229 8.03 7.82 6.61
C PHE A 229 7.93 8.16 8.12
N VAL A 230 8.89 8.92 8.67
CA VAL A 230 8.95 9.18 10.11
C VAL A 230 7.87 10.17 10.54
N PHE A 231 7.72 11.27 9.84
CA PHE A 231 6.73 12.30 10.16
C PHE A 231 5.27 11.79 10.09
N PRO A 232 4.83 11.09 9.02
CA PRO A 232 3.51 10.47 9.01
C PRO A 232 3.31 9.41 10.09
N CYS A 233 4.37 8.70 10.50
CA CYS A 233 4.31 7.77 11.62
C CYS A 233 4.04 8.48 12.94
N ALA A 234 4.74 9.58 13.23
CA ALA A 234 4.54 10.36 14.46
C ALA A 234 3.12 10.91 14.56
N LEU A 235 2.59 11.49 13.46
CA LEU A 235 1.19 11.91 13.40
C LEU A 235 0.22 10.75 13.56
N GLY A 236 0.55 9.61 12.96
CA GLY A 236 -0.22 8.38 13.05
C GLY A 236 -0.26 7.81 14.46
N ALA A 237 0.83 7.88 15.22
CA ALA A 237 0.89 7.46 16.62
C ALA A 237 -0.10 8.24 17.48
N ALA A 238 -0.12 9.56 17.34
CA ALA A 238 -1.07 10.42 18.05
C ALA A 238 -2.53 10.06 17.70
N TYR A 239 -2.80 9.82 16.40
CA TYR A 239 -4.12 9.42 15.94
C TYR A 239 -4.51 8.02 16.43
N ALA A 240 -3.60 7.05 16.41
CA ALA A 240 -3.83 5.69 16.89
C ALA A 240 -4.12 5.66 18.40
N ALA A 241 -3.41 6.46 19.18
CA ALA A 241 -3.68 6.62 20.61
C ALA A 241 -5.09 7.19 20.86
N LYS A 242 -5.46 8.25 20.14
CA LYS A 242 -6.83 8.81 20.20
C LYS A 242 -7.89 7.79 19.82
N PHE A 243 -7.66 7.03 18.76
CA PHE A 243 -8.57 5.99 18.29
C PHE A 243 -8.74 4.88 19.34
N ALA A 244 -7.66 4.43 19.98
CA ALA A 244 -7.70 3.42 21.04
C ALA A 244 -8.51 3.90 22.26
N VAL A 245 -8.34 5.15 22.68
CA VAL A 245 -9.11 5.75 23.79
C VAL A 245 -10.60 5.83 23.46
N ILE A 246 -10.95 6.25 22.24
CA ILE A 246 -12.36 6.32 21.79
C ILE A 246 -12.99 4.92 21.78
N LYS A 247 -12.26 3.92 21.26
CA LYS A 247 -12.70 2.52 21.22
C LYS A 247 -12.92 1.97 22.64
N GLN A 248 -12.01 2.23 23.57
CA GLN A 248 -12.18 1.82 24.97
C GLN A 248 -13.39 2.47 25.62
N ARG A 249 -13.66 3.75 25.37
CA ARG A 249 -14.84 4.47 25.88
C ARG A 249 -16.13 3.87 25.32
N LYS A 250 -16.18 3.57 24.01
CA LYS A 250 -17.34 2.89 23.38
C LYS A 250 -17.58 1.52 24.01
N ASN A 251 -16.54 0.71 24.19
CA ASN A 251 -16.65 -0.61 24.78
C ASN A 251 -17.08 -0.56 26.27
N LYS A 252 -16.61 0.44 27.04
CA LYS A 252 -17.09 0.65 28.42
C LYS A 252 -18.56 1.05 28.45
N LYS A 253 -19.00 1.96 27.55
CA LYS A 253 -20.42 2.33 27.45
C LYS A 253 -21.30 1.12 27.09
N LYS A 254 -20.86 0.30 26.14
CA LYS A 254 -21.56 -0.92 25.73
C LYS A 254 -21.68 -1.92 26.86
N LYS A 255 -20.63 -2.09 27.69
CA LYS A 255 -20.66 -2.95 28.89
C LYS A 255 -21.49 -2.40 30.05
N SER A 256 -21.71 -1.09 30.10
CA SER A 256 -22.47 -0.44 31.18
C SER A 256 -23.93 -0.20 30.82
N ASP A 257 -24.39 -0.57 29.63
CA ASP A 257 -25.76 -0.42 29.20
C ASP A 257 -26.56 -1.68 29.67
N PRO A 258 -27.49 -1.53 30.63
CA PRO A 258 -28.29 -2.65 31.14
C PRO A 258 -29.16 -3.32 30.07
N TYR A 259 -29.56 -2.58 29.02
CA TYR A 259 -30.38 -3.11 27.93
C TYR A 259 -29.63 -4.08 27.00
N GLU A 260 -28.37 -3.81 26.69
CA GLU A 260 -27.55 -4.74 25.89
C GLU A 260 -27.20 -6.03 26.67
N MET A 261 -27.03 -5.92 28.00
CA MET A 261 -26.83 -7.09 28.85
C MET A 261 -28.09 -7.96 28.88
N TRP A 262 -29.28 -7.35 28.81
CA TRP A 262 -30.55 -8.05 28.72
C TRP A 262 -30.77 -8.81 27.41
N ASP A 263 -30.41 -8.22 26.29
CA ASP A 263 -30.48 -8.85 24.97
C ASP A 263 -29.46 -10.00 24.82
N GLY A 264 -28.28 -9.89 25.42
CA GLY A 264 -27.32 -10.98 25.56
C GLY A 264 -27.90 -12.17 26.30
N TRP A 265 -28.63 -11.95 27.41
CA TRP A 265 -29.31 -12.99 28.17
C TRP A 265 -30.51 -13.59 27.41
N LYS A 266 -31.25 -12.82 26.63
CA LYS A 266 -32.31 -13.34 25.74
C LYS A 266 -31.78 -14.28 24.68
N ASN A 267 -30.63 -13.92 24.05
CA ASN A 267 -29.96 -14.78 23.07
C ASN A 267 -29.44 -16.07 23.68
N ILE A 268 -28.92 -16.04 24.91
CA ILE A 268 -28.48 -17.22 25.65
C ILE A 268 -29.71 -18.09 26.02
N ARG A 269 -30.81 -17.52 26.46
CA ARG A 269 -32.05 -18.26 26.72
C ARG A 269 -32.63 -18.91 25.47
N GLN A 270 -32.58 -18.26 24.31
CA GLN A 270 -33.00 -18.84 23.04
C GLN A 270 -32.09 -19.99 22.59
N LEU A 271 -30.79 -19.91 22.88
CA LEU A 271 -29.85 -21.00 22.64
C LEU A 271 -30.13 -22.20 23.54
N TYR A 272 -30.37 -22.00 24.83
CA TYR A 272 -30.75 -23.10 25.75
C TYR A 272 -32.11 -23.72 25.42
N ALA A 273 -33.10 -22.92 24.99
CA ALA A 273 -34.41 -23.43 24.56
C ALA A 273 -34.36 -24.21 23.22
N ARG A 274 -33.32 -24.05 22.44
CA ARG A 274 -33.12 -24.76 21.14
C ARG A 274 -32.42 -26.12 21.32
N TYR A 275 -31.80 -26.37 22.46
CA TYR A 275 -31.04 -27.59 22.72
C TYR A 275 -31.66 -28.51 23.79
N ASP A 276 -32.92 -28.25 24.25
CA ASP A 276 -33.66 -29.08 25.19
C ASP A 276 -32.79 -29.76 26.29
N ILE A 277 -31.97 -28.94 26.99
CA ILE A 277 -31.22 -29.36 28.17
C ILE A 277 -31.74 -28.59 29.38
#